data_3c1ee593cebaae5da6c45c873de6c716
#
_entry.id   3c1ee593cebaae5da6c45c873de6c716
#
_cell.length_a   1.000
_cell.length_b   1.000
_cell.length_c   1.000
_cell.angle_alpha   90.00
_cell.angle_beta   90.00
_cell.angle_gamma   90.00
#
_symmetry.space_group_name_H-M   'P 1'
#
loop_
_entity.id
_entity.type
_entity.pdbx_description
1 polymer ?
#
loop_
_entity_poly.entity_id
_entity_poly.type
_entity_poly.pdbx_seq_one_letter_code
_entity_poly.pdbx_strand_id
1 'polypeptide(L)'
;MADNRVYPGPLTGCESPKNAVCISTRQVYDSCRDKDCLEDLRVYPTAVSQAVLDRAISVRVRDCEVLCCYIDVEEVPFNNGFYAVDAKFFFKCRFDAFYGCGNPQIIEGLCAYNKRVILYGSCGGSKIYSSQYVEDDFDRQMRMRTNLPRAVVEVIDPMPLSCMVRCGRDRCGCSEFDISAVSEQVASAFDGDLVDPSDGNRLYVTLGLFSVIRLERPSQILVPSYEFYLPEKECCGPDDEDPCHYFQKIAFPVDQFSPPRVNDSNRCSSCGCGSDPSPCKGREEHCR
;
A
#
# COMPACT_ATOMS: atom_id res chain seq x y z
N MET A 1 22.15 -9.53 -20.38
CA MET A 1 21.61 -8.43 -19.53
C MET A 1 22.18 -8.68 -18.14
N ALA A 2 22.99 -7.76 -17.63
CA ALA A 2 23.58 -7.91 -16.30
C ALA A 2 22.48 -7.76 -15.25
N ASP A 3 22.37 -8.73 -14.34
CA ASP A 3 21.45 -8.71 -13.20
C ASP A 3 21.91 -7.60 -12.23
N ASN A 4 21.22 -6.47 -12.22
CA ASN A 4 21.58 -5.28 -11.45
C ASN A 4 20.93 -5.32 -10.05
N ARG A 5 20.90 -6.50 -9.41
CA ARG A 5 20.40 -6.65 -8.05
C ARG A 5 21.42 -6.08 -7.07
N VAL A 6 21.02 -4.99 -6.41
CA VAL A 6 21.77 -4.44 -5.28
C VAL A 6 21.56 -5.37 -4.08
N TYR A 7 22.60 -6.07 -3.69
CA TYR A 7 22.59 -6.87 -2.46
C TYR A 7 22.99 -5.98 -1.29
N PRO A 8 22.27 -6.05 -0.15
CA PRO A 8 22.69 -5.37 1.06
C PRO A 8 24.03 -5.98 1.54
N GLY A 9 25.05 -5.14 1.61
CA GLY A 9 26.39 -5.52 2.03
C GLY A 9 27.16 -4.31 2.55
N PRO A 10 28.32 -4.51 3.16
CA PRO A 10 29.14 -3.41 3.61
C PRO A 10 29.56 -2.56 2.40
N LEU A 11 29.38 -1.23 2.52
CA LEU A 11 29.82 -0.26 1.52
C LEU A 11 31.36 -0.25 1.50
N THR A 12 31.96 -0.97 0.57
CA THR A 12 33.42 -0.95 0.36
C THR A 12 33.74 0.18 -0.61
N GLY A 13 34.53 1.16 -0.15
CA GLY A 13 35.06 2.23 -1.01
C GLY A 13 34.44 3.60 -0.85
N CYS A 14 33.50 3.79 0.08
CA CYS A 14 33.00 5.12 0.42
C CYS A 14 33.81 5.74 1.56
N GLU A 15 33.93 7.08 1.55
CA GLU A 15 34.46 7.84 2.68
C GLU A 15 33.69 7.46 3.96
N SER A 16 34.38 7.47 5.10
CA SER A 16 33.76 7.15 6.39
C SER A 16 32.57 8.08 6.62
N PRO A 17 31.39 7.56 6.99
CA PRO A 17 30.21 8.39 7.22
C PRO A 17 30.50 9.38 8.34
N LYS A 18 30.24 10.67 8.11
CA LYS A 18 30.51 11.73 9.08
C LYS A 18 29.64 11.59 10.33
N ASN A 19 28.42 11.09 10.17
CA ASN A 19 27.45 10.95 11.25
C ASN A 19 26.50 9.77 11.00
N ALA A 20 25.85 9.31 12.07
CA ALA A 20 24.78 8.33 11.97
C ALA A 20 23.45 9.01 12.35
N VAL A 21 22.40 8.77 11.55
CA VAL A 21 21.05 9.29 11.77
C VAL A 21 20.12 8.15 12.11
N CYS A 22 19.35 8.31 13.18
CA CYS A 22 18.27 7.39 13.49
C CYS A 22 17.05 7.75 12.64
N ILE A 23 16.61 6.83 11.81
CA ILE A 23 15.40 6.98 11.01
C ILE A 23 14.31 6.01 11.49
N SER A 24 13.07 6.48 11.50
CA SER A 24 11.90 5.63 11.73
C SER A 24 11.41 5.10 10.39
N THR A 25 11.31 3.78 10.27
CA THR A 25 10.91 3.11 9.03
C THR A 25 10.08 1.86 9.35
N ARG A 26 9.74 1.11 8.32
CA ARG A 26 9.12 -0.21 8.43
C ARG A 26 10.12 -1.27 7.98
N GLN A 27 10.33 -2.24 8.84
CA GLN A 27 11.16 -3.41 8.53
C GLN A 27 10.25 -4.55 8.11
N VAL A 28 10.57 -5.19 7.00
CA VAL A 28 9.96 -6.43 6.55
C VAL A 28 10.54 -7.58 7.36
N TYR A 29 9.67 -8.34 8.03
CA TYR A 29 10.05 -9.49 8.84
C TYR A 29 10.01 -10.78 8.05
N ASP A 30 8.98 -10.92 7.21
CA ASP A 30 8.83 -12.07 6.34
C ASP A 30 7.99 -11.70 5.12
N SER A 31 8.17 -12.43 4.04
CA SER A 31 7.43 -12.21 2.80
C SER A 31 7.34 -13.47 1.96
N CYS A 32 6.23 -13.64 1.27
CA CYS A 32 6.07 -14.67 0.27
C CYS A 32 5.57 -14.08 -1.06
N ARG A 33 5.94 -14.71 -2.14
CA ARG A 33 5.39 -14.46 -3.48
C ARG A 33 4.66 -15.71 -3.93
N ASP A 34 3.55 -15.52 -4.62
CA ASP A 34 2.76 -16.63 -5.11
C ASP A 34 2.26 -16.41 -6.53
N LYS A 35 1.96 -17.53 -7.17
CA LYS A 35 1.39 -17.62 -8.49
C LYS A 35 0.21 -18.57 -8.42
N ASP A 36 -0.97 -18.02 -8.21
CA ASP A 36 -2.20 -18.78 -8.05
C ASP A 36 -2.92 -18.97 -9.39
N CYS A 37 -3.34 -20.20 -9.65
CA CYS A 37 -4.32 -20.47 -10.69
C CYS A 37 -5.69 -20.63 -10.02
N LEU A 38 -6.56 -19.64 -10.24
CA LEU A 38 -7.89 -19.56 -9.63
C LEU A 38 -8.88 -20.21 -10.58
N GLU A 39 -9.06 -21.52 -10.42
CA GLU A 39 -9.93 -22.30 -11.31
C GLU A 39 -11.41 -22.11 -10.94
N ASP A 40 -12.24 -21.99 -11.96
CA ASP A 40 -13.70 -21.97 -11.85
C ASP A 40 -14.26 -20.99 -10.79
N LEU A 41 -13.70 -19.76 -10.73
CA LEU A 41 -14.28 -18.73 -9.88
C LEU A 41 -15.68 -18.36 -10.35
N ARG A 42 -16.64 -18.38 -9.43
CA ARG A 42 -18.01 -17.92 -9.69
C ARG A 42 -18.01 -16.43 -10.00
N VAL A 43 -18.68 -16.07 -11.10
CA VAL A 43 -18.95 -14.68 -11.47
C VAL A 43 -20.38 -14.34 -11.07
N TYR A 44 -20.52 -13.23 -10.35
CA TYR A 44 -21.80 -12.64 -9.94
C TYR A 44 -22.07 -11.41 -10.83
N PRO A 45 -22.89 -11.55 -11.88
CA PRO A 45 -23.14 -10.47 -12.82
C PRO A 45 -24.09 -9.43 -12.25
N THR A 46 -24.17 -8.27 -12.90
CA THR A 46 -25.27 -7.33 -12.64
C THR A 46 -26.59 -7.90 -13.19
N ALA A 47 -27.72 -7.42 -12.70
CA ALA A 47 -29.03 -7.87 -13.16
C ALA A 47 -29.21 -7.74 -14.70
N VAL A 48 -28.69 -6.65 -15.28
CA VAL A 48 -28.68 -6.43 -16.74
C VAL A 48 -27.78 -7.45 -17.43
N SER A 49 -26.56 -7.66 -16.90
CA SER A 49 -25.61 -8.63 -17.43
C SER A 49 -26.13 -10.06 -17.36
N GLN A 50 -26.89 -10.43 -16.32
CA GLN A 50 -27.52 -11.74 -16.21
C GLN A 50 -28.58 -11.97 -17.29
N ALA A 51 -29.44 -11.00 -17.55
CA ALA A 51 -30.44 -11.11 -18.62
C ALA A 51 -29.81 -11.29 -20.02
N VAL A 52 -28.60 -10.72 -20.20
CA VAL A 52 -27.79 -10.90 -21.40
C VAL A 52 -27.17 -12.30 -21.43
N LEU A 53 -26.59 -12.76 -20.32
CA LEU A 53 -25.95 -14.07 -20.17
C LEU A 53 -26.93 -15.22 -20.45
N ASP A 54 -28.19 -15.11 -20.00
CA ASP A 54 -29.19 -16.16 -20.18
C ASP A 54 -29.59 -16.41 -21.62
N ARG A 55 -29.33 -15.43 -22.50
CA ARG A 55 -29.61 -15.50 -23.93
C ARG A 55 -28.36 -15.75 -24.78
N ALA A 56 -27.18 -15.64 -24.20
CA ALA A 56 -25.92 -15.76 -24.93
C ALA A 56 -25.69 -17.20 -25.40
N ILE A 57 -25.24 -17.35 -26.65
CA ILE A 57 -24.83 -18.64 -27.23
C ILE A 57 -23.40 -18.97 -26.80
N SER A 58 -22.54 -17.98 -26.72
CA SER A 58 -21.17 -18.13 -26.24
C SER A 58 -20.69 -16.87 -25.52
N VAL A 59 -19.75 -17.06 -24.59
CA VAL A 59 -19.15 -15.99 -23.78
C VAL A 59 -17.64 -16.12 -23.87
N ARG A 60 -16.94 -14.99 -23.96
CA ARG A 60 -15.47 -14.94 -23.89
C ARG A 60 -15.08 -13.91 -22.84
N VAL A 61 -14.08 -14.24 -22.05
CA VAL A 61 -13.49 -13.27 -21.12
C VAL A 61 -12.75 -12.18 -21.91
N ARG A 62 -12.98 -10.93 -21.54
CA ARG A 62 -12.34 -9.77 -22.16
C ARG A 62 -11.16 -9.31 -21.31
N ASP A 63 -11.43 -8.93 -20.07
CA ASP A 63 -10.45 -8.48 -19.09
C ASP A 63 -10.96 -8.67 -17.67
N CYS A 64 -10.03 -8.62 -16.71
CA CYS A 64 -10.33 -8.66 -15.30
C CYS A 64 -9.39 -7.71 -14.57
N GLU A 65 -9.91 -6.94 -13.61
CA GLU A 65 -9.17 -5.99 -12.79
C GLU A 65 -9.40 -6.25 -11.30
N VAL A 66 -8.40 -5.94 -10.48
CA VAL A 66 -8.51 -6.00 -9.02
C VAL A 66 -9.21 -4.74 -8.53
N LEU A 67 -10.40 -4.88 -7.95
CA LEU A 67 -11.12 -3.75 -7.36
C LEU A 67 -10.54 -3.37 -5.99
N CYS A 68 -10.35 -4.37 -5.15
CA CYS A 68 -9.78 -4.19 -3.81
C CYS A 68 -9.33 -5.51 -3.21
N CYS A 69 -8.58 -5.42 -2.11
CA CYS A 69 -8.18 -6.54 -1.28
C CYS A 69 -8.42 -6.17 0.19
N TYR A 70 -9.25 -6.94 0.88
CA TYR A 70 -9.38 -6.85 2.34
C TYR A 70 -8.36 -7.77 2.98
N ILE A 71 -7.64 -7.23 3.96
CA ILE A 71 -6.55 -7.94 4.62
C ILE A 71 -6.85 -7.99 6.11
N ASP A 72 -6.86 -9.19 6.67
CA ASP A 72 -6.89 -9.41 8.10
C ASP A 72 -5.63 -10.13 8.57
N VAL A 73 -5.19 -9.84 9.80
CA VAL A 73 -3.96 -10.39 10.38
C VAL A 73 -4.25 -10.88 11.77
N GLU A 74 -4.13 -12.17 11.97
CA GLU A 74 -4.38 -12.84 13.25
C GLU A 74 -3.13 -13.57 13.73
N GLU A 75 -2.85 -13.52 15.04
CA GLU A 75 -1.78 -14.32 15.64
C GLU A 75 -2.16 -15.82 15.60
N VAL A 76 -1.22 -16.64 15.14
CA VAL A 76 -1.44 -18.09 15.10
C VAL A 76 -1.38 -18.66 16.52
N PRO A 77 -2.45 -19.28 17.03
CA PRO A 77 -2.47 -19.86 18.37
C PRO A 77 -1.33 -20.87 18.56
N PHE A 78 -0.65 -20.80 19.71
CA PHE A 78 0.45 -21.68 20.12
C PHE A 78 1.72 -21.62 19.26
N ASN A 79 1.78 -20.70 18.28
CA ASN A 79 2.96 -20.50 17.45
C ASN A 79 3.41 -19.04 17.54
N ASN A 80 4.11 -18.71 18.61
CA ASN A 80 4.51 -17.35 18.93
C ASN A 80 5.30 -16.67 17.81
N GLY A 81 4.87 -15.49 17.42
CA GLY A 81 5.50 -14.68 16.39
C GLY A 81 5.11 -15.00 14.95
N PHE A 82 4.23 -16.00 14.75
CA PHE A 82 3.62 -16.28 13.45
C PHE A 82 2.22 -15.71 13.37
N TYR A 83 1.89 -15.20 12.21
CA TYR A 83 0.60 -14.56 11.94
C TYR A 83 -0.02 -15.16 10.68
N ALA A 84 -1.30 -15.46 10.76
CA ALA A 84 -2.11 -15.78 9.60
C ALA A 84 -2.52 -14.44 8.94
N VAL A 85 -2.29 -14.34 7.67
CA VAL A 85 -2.74 -13.22 6.83
C VAL A 85 -3.84 -13.75 5.92
N ASP A 86 -5.05 -13.28 6.13
CA ASP A 86 -6.21 -13.59 5.30
C ASP A 86 -6.45 -12.44 4.34
N ALA A 87 -6.24 -12.68 3.05
CA ALA A 87 -6.43 -11.72 1.98
C ALA A 87 -7.64 -12.11 1.15
N LYS A 88 -8.65 -11.24 1.11
CA LYS A 88 -9.86 -11.42 0.30
C LYS A 88 -9.84 -10.46 -0.87
N PHE A 89 -9.65 -11.01 -2.05
CA PHE A 89 -9.60 -10.27 -3.30
C PHE A 89 -10.97 -10.19 -3.95
N PHE A 90 -11.25 -9.03 -4.53
CA PHE A 90 -12.44 -8.78 -5.33
C PHE A 90 -12.02 -8.32 -6.72
N PHE A 91 -12.54 -9.01 -7.73
CA PHE A 91 -12.22 -8.75 -9.13
C PHE A 91 -13.46 -8.32 -9.89
N LYS A 92 -13.32 -7.30 -10.72
CA LYS A 92 -14.30 -6.96 -11.75
C LYS A 92 -13.87 -7.61 -13.04
N CYS A 93 -14.68 -8.50 -13.58
CA CYS A 93 -14.42 -9.17 -14.84
C CYS A 93 -15.45 -8.76 -15.89
N ARG A 94 -14.97 -8.48 -17.10
CA ARG A 94 -15.80 -8.12 -18.25
C ARG A 94 -15.71 -9.23 -19.31
N PHE A 95 -16.84 -9.51 -19.93
CA PHE A 95 -16.97 -10.58 -20.90
C PHE A 95 -17.72 -10.10 -22.13
N ASP A 96 -17.41 -10.68 -23.27
CA ASP A 96 -18.11 -10.52 -24.53
C ASP A 96 -19.12 -11.65 -24.71
N ALA A 97 -20.41 -11.32 -24.72
CA ALA A 97 -21.51 -12.25 -24.93
C ALA A 97 -21.98 -12.20 -26.38
N PHE A 98 -22.04 -13.34 -27.07
CA PHE A 98 -22.39 -13.46 -28.46
C PHE A 98 -23.76 -14.12 -28.63
N TYR A 99 -24.61 -13.58 -29.53
CA TYR A 99 -25.97 -14.06 -29.87
C TYR A 99 -26.08 -14.58 -31.33
N GLY A 100 -25.01 -15.03 -31.92
CA GLY A 100 -24.96 -15.42 -33.33
C GLY A 100 -24.13 -14.42 -34.15
N CYS A 101 -24.66 -13.99 -35.31
CA CYS A 101 -23.96 -13.06 -36.22
C CYS A 101 -24.24 -11.61 -35.81
N GLY A 102 -23.40 -11.02 -34.95
CA GLY A 102 -23.55 -9.62 -34.53
C GLY A 102 -22.40 -9.20 -33.62
N ASN A 103 -22.40 -7.92 -33.26
CA ASN A 103 -21.45 -7.40 -32.28
C ASN A 103 -21.74 -8.01 -30.91
N PRO A 104 -20.71 -8.38 -30.12
CA PRO A 104 -20.91 -8.89 -28.78
C PRO A 104 -21.47 -7.80 -27.86
N GLN A 105 -22.28 -8.21 -26.89
CA GLN A 105 -22.68 -7.36 -25.79
C GLN A 105 -21.71 -7.58 -24.62
N ILE A 106 -21.31 -6.48 -23.98
CA ILE A 106 -20.43 -6.53 -22.81
C ILE A 106 -21.29 -6.86 -21.59
N ILE A 107 -20.90 -7.88 -20.86
CA ILE A 107 -21.41 -8.21 -19.53
C ILE A 107 -20.31 -8.06 -18.50
N GLU A 108 -20.66 -7.65 -17.32
CA GLU A 108 -19.74 -7.48 -16.21
C GLU A 108 -20.23 -8.20 -14.97
N GLY A 109 -19.29 -8.61 -14.13
CA GLY A 109 -19.61 -9.27 -12.88
C GLY A 109 -18.44 -9.29 -11.91
N LEU A 110 -18.79 -9.55 -10.65
CA LEU A 110 -17.89 -9.66 -9.52
C LEU A 110 -17.41 -11.10 -9.35
N CYS A 111 -16.10 -11.27 -9.10
CA CYS A 111 -15.54 -12.51 -8.57
C CYS A 111 -14.85 -12.23 -7.24
N ALA A 112 -14.84 -13.21 -6.34
CA ALA A 112 -14.13 -13.11 -5.07
C ALA A 112 -13.21 -14.33 -4.87
N TYR A 113 -12.06 -14.09 -4.25
CA TYR A 113 -11.10 -15.13 -3.90
C TYR A 113 -10.51 -14.86 -2.53
N ASN A 114 -10.42 -15.91 -1.70
CA ASN A 114 -9.82 -15.84 -0.37
C ASN A 114 -8.48 -16.57 -0.40
N LYS A 115 -7.45 -15.93 0.13
CA LYS A 115 -6.11 -16.50 0.29
C LYS A 115 -5.67 -16.36 1.72
N ARG A 116 -5.15 -17.45 2.29
CA ARG A 116 -4.58 -17.46 3.64
C ARG A 116 -3.11 -17.89 3.56
N VAL A 117 -2.23 -17.10 4.17
CA VAL A 117 -0.81 -17.41 4.31
C VAL A 117 -0.36 -17.23 5.75
N ILE A 118 0.66 -17.96 6.16
CA ILE A 118 1.27 -17.83 7.49
C ILE A 118 2.66 -17.27 7.31
N LEU A 119 2.94 -16.14 7.97
CA LEU A 119 4.23 -15.45 7.91
C LEU A 119 4.74 -15.16 9.32
N TYR A 120 6.06 -15.06 9.42
CA TYR A 120 6.71 -14.69 10.68
C TYR A 120 6.74 -13.17 10.85
N GLY A 121 6.15 -12.66 11.93
CA GLY A 121 6.08 -11.23 12.25
C GLY A 121 6.72 -10.85 13.59
N SER A 122 7.45 -11.80 14.23
CA SER A 122 8.02 -11.67 15.57
C SER A 122 7.00 -11.51 16.69
N CYS A 123 7.42 -11.80 17.90
CA CYS A 123 6.58 -11.72 19.11
C CYS A 123 6.55 -10.30 19.70
N GLY A 124 5.58 -10.10 20.58
CA GLY A 124 5.46 -8.90 21.40
C GLY A 124 4.72 -7.77 20.70
N GLY A 125 4.15 -6.91 21.48
CA GLY A 125 3.40 -5.75 21.06
C GLY A 125 3.54 -4.62 22.06
N SER A 126 3.82 -3.41 21.60
CA SER A 126 3.79 -2.19 22.39
C SER A 126 2.65 -1.29 21.93
N LYS A 127 2.15 -0.50 22.86
CA LYS A 127 1.20 0.57 22.56
C LYS A 127 1.99 1.83 22.23
N ILE A 128 1.63 2.49 21.14
CA ILE A 128 2.29 3.69 20.65
C ILE A 128 1.30 4.84 20.74
N TYR A 129 1.69 5.87 21.47
CA TYR A 129 0.96 7.13 21.57
C TYR A 129 1.83 8.21 20.91
N SER A 130 1.22 9.10 20.15
CA SER A 130 1.91 10.23 19.54
C SER A 130 1.10 11.50 19.77
N SER A 131 1.79 12.60 20.05
CA SER A 131 1.21 13.94 20.06
C SER A 131 1.24 14.52 18.66
N GLN A 132 0.25 15.31 18.31
CA GLN A 132 0.24 16.15 17.13
C GLN A 132 0.01 17.58 17.59
N TYR A 133 1.00 18.46 17.31
CA TYR A 133 0.82 19.88 17.52
C TYR A 133 -0.13 20.43 16.46
N VAL A 134 -1.20 21.08 16.91
CA VAL A 134 -2.12 21.83 16.06
C VAL A 134 -2.14 23.25 16.63
N GLU A 135 -1.82 24.24 15.81
CA GLU A 135 -1.86 25.65 16.18
C GLU A 135 -3.32 26.00 16.55
N ASP A 136 -3.52 26.60 17.71
CA ASP A 136 -4.84 26.98 18.26
C ASP A 136 -5.77 25.84 18.75
N ASP A 137 -5.33 24.63 18.92
CA ASP A 137 -6.14 23.55 19.50
C ASP A 137 -5.41 22.87 20.68
N PHE A 138 -6.21 22.26 21.59
CA PHE A 138 -5.68 21.45 22.67
C PHE A 138 -4.95 20.22 22.08
N ASP A 139 -3.83 19.86 22.71
CA ASP A 139 -3.03 18.67 22.37
C ASP A 139 -3.93 17.44 22.26
N ARG A 140 -4.27 17.05 21.03
CA ARG A 140 -5.04 15.84 20.77
C ARG A 140 -4.08 14.66 20.70
N GLN A 141 -4.15 13.79 21.68
CA GLN A 141 -3.46 12.51 21.56
C GLN A 141 -4.02 11.71 20.38
N MET A 142 -3.17 11.35 19.45
CA MET A 142 -3.52 10.48 18.37
C MET A 142 -4.02 9.13 18.91
N ARG A 143 -4.95 8.51 18.19
CA ARG A 143 -5.45 7.18 18.52
C ARG A 143 -4.28 6.24 18.79
N MET A 144 -4.44 5.44 19.83
CA MET A 144 -3.48 4.39 20.18
C MET A 144 -3.15 3.54 18.94
N ARG A 145 -1.89 3.44 18.63
CA ARG A 145 -1.34 2.53 17.62
C ARG A 145 -0.61 1.41 18.33
N THR A 146 -0.41 0.32 17.64
CA THR A 146 0.43 -0.78 18.12
C THR A 146 1.59 -0.97 17.17
N ASN A 147 2.66 -1.59 17.66
CA ASN A 147 3.76 -2.04 16.81
C ASN A 147 3.57 -3.49 16.34
N LEU A 148 2.35 -4.02 16.44
CA LEU A 148 2.01 -5.31 15.86
C LEU A 148 2.29 -5.31 14.36
N PRO A 149 2.57 -6.48 13.77
CA PRO A 149 2.87 -6.56 12.35
C PRO A 149 1.66 -6.11 11.53
N ARG A 150 1.97 -5.43 10.43
CA ARG A 150 1.02 -5.04 9.41
C ARG A 150 1.29 -5.86 8.16
N ALA A 151 0.27 -6.46 7.59
CA ALA A 151 0.38 -7.09 6.28
C ALA A 151 0.25 -6.05 5.16
N VAL A 152 1.04 -6.24 4.13
CA VAL A 152 0.97 -5.52 2.87
C VAL A 152 0.86 -6.54 1.76
N VAL A 153 -0.13 -6.36 0.89
CA VAL A 153 -0.37 -7.21 -0.27
C VAL A 153 -0.16 -6.38 -1.53
N GLU A 154 0.74 -6.82 -2.36
CA GLU A 154 0.97 -6.29 -3.71
C GLU A 154 0.45 -7.32 -4.70
N VAL A 155 -0.36 -6.88 -5.65
CA VAL A 155 -1.01 -7.72 -6.64
C VAL A 155 -1.05 -7.01 -7.97
N ILE A 156 -0.99 -7.80 -9.05
CA ILE A 156 -1.15 -7.31 -10.42
C ILE A 156 -2.53 -7.75 -10.89
N ASP A 157 -3.16 -6.99 -11.77
CA ASP A 157 -4.43 -7.37 -12.37
C ASP A 157 -4.36 -8.80 -12.91
N PRO A 158 -5.36 -9.64 -12.62
CA PRO A 158 -5.30 -11.04 -12.93
C PRO A 158 -5.36 -11.28 -14.44
N MET A 159 -4.60 -12.27 -14.89
CA MET A 159 -4.61 -12.71 -16.27
C MET A 159 -5.82 -13.64 -16.50
N PRO A 160 -6.79 -13.29 -17.36
CA PRO A 160 -7.88 -14.19 -17.68
C PRO A 160 -7.38 -15.35 -18.54
N LEU A 161 -7.66 -16.58 -18.11
CA LEU A 161 -7.21 -17.80 -18.78
C LEU A 161 -8.34 -18.47 -19.58
N SER A 162 -9.50 -18.65 -18.96
CA SER A 162 -10.68 -19.24 -19.57
C SER A 162 -11.96 -18.80 -18.90
N CYS A 163 -13.10 -19.01 -19.56
CA CYS A 163 -14.41 -18.89 -18.92
C CYS A 163 -15.34 -19.97 -19.42
N MET A 164 -16.34 -20.32 -18.61
CA MET A 164 -17.37 -21.27 -18.97
C MET A 164 -18.73 -20.85 -18.43
N VAL A 165 -19.78 -21.24 -19.16
CA VAL A 165 -21.17 -21.07 -18.74
C VAL A 165 -21.74 -22.43 -18.40
N ARG A 166 -22.38 -22.57 -17.21
CA ARG A 166 -23.08 -23.77 -16.78
C ARG A 166 -24.56 -23.46 -16.55
N CYS A 167 -25.44 -24.37 -16.94
CA CYS A 167 -26.86 -24.25 -16.64
C CYS A 167 -27.11 -24.42 -15.14
N GLY A 168 -27.98 -23.59 -14.54
CA GLY A 168 -28.22 -23.51 -13.10
C GLY A 168 -28.76 -24.76 -12.40
N ARG A 169 -29.01 -25.84 -13.13
CA ARG A 169 -29.48 -27.12 -12.57
C ARG A 169 -28.39 -27.96 -11.92
N ASP A 170 -27.14 -27.69 -12.21
CA ASP A 170 -26.00 -28.40 -11.60
C ASP A 170 -25.66 -27.76 -10.24
N ARG A 171 -26.17 -28.36 -9.16
CA ARG A 171 -25.79 -28.00 -7.80
C ARG A 171 -24.38 -28.52 -7.53
N CYS A 172 -23.38 -27.74 -7.88
CA CYS A 172 -22.03 -27.94 -7.35
C CYS A 172 -22.01 -27.37 -5.92
N GLY A 173 -21.72 -28.24 -4.92
CA GLY A 173 -21.70 -27.86 -3.51
C GLY A 173 -20.47 -27.05 -3.08
N CYS A 174 -20.00 -26.16 -3.94
CA CYS A 174 -18.94 -25.20 -3.56
C CYS A 174 -19.54 -24.15 -2.65
N SER A 175 -18.85 -23.80 -1.59
CA SER A 175 -19.24 -22.70 -0.69
C SER A 175 -19.35 -21.42 -1.52
N GLU A 176 -20.58 -21.05 -1.84
CA GLU A 176 -20.87 -19.85 -2.60
C GLU A 176 -20.58 -18.65 -1.72
N PHE A 177 -19.90 -17.66 -2.30
CA PHE A 177 -19.69 -16.39 -1.67
C PHE A 177 -21.02 -15.67 -1.49
N ASP A 178 -21.29 -15.16 -0.30
CA ASP A 178 -22.52 -14.39 -0.03
C ASP A 178 -22.38 -12.97 -0.58
N ILE A 179 -23.14 -12.67 -1.64
CA ILE A 179 -23.17 -11.34 -2.27
C ILE A 179 -23.66 -10.27 -1.30
N SER A 180 -24.55 -10.63 -0.35
CA SER A 180 -25.07 -9.66 0.62
C SER A 180 -24.00 -9.13 1.56
N ALA A 181 -22.87 -9.85 1.70
CA ALA A 181 -21.71 -9.45 2.48
C ALA A 181 -20.72 -8.55 1.72
N VAL A 182 -21.03 -8.18 0.47
CA VAL A 182 -20.18 -7.26 -0.32
C VAL A 182 -20.33 -5.85 0.23
N SER A 183 -19.20 -5.16 0.45
CA SER A 183 -19.24 -3.78 0.88
C SER A 183 -19.79 -2.85 -0.21
N GLU A 184 -20.43 -1.78 0.21
CA GLU A 184 -20.95 -0.75 -0.68
C GLU A 184 -19.87 -0.19 -1.62
N GLN A 185 -18.63 -0.09 -1.13
CA GLN A 185 -17.48 0.36 -1.94
C GLN A 185 -17.21 -0.56 -3.13
N VAL A 186 -17.33 -1.88 -2.96
CA VAL A 186 -17.17 -2.84 -4.06
C VAL A 186 -18.38 -2.84 -4.97
N ALA A 187 -19.58 -2.80 -4.40
CA ALA A 187 -20.83 -2.78 -5.16
C ALA A 187 -20.95 -1.55 -6.07
N SER A 188 -20.48 -0.38 -5.60
CA SER A 188 -20.51 0.88 -6.37
C SER A 188 -19.61 0.89 -7.62
N ALA A 189 -18.71 -0.10 -7.76
CA ALA A 189 -17.90 -0.25 -8.97
C ALA A 189 -18.67 -0.83 -10.17
N PHE A 190 -19.92 -1.27 -9.96
CA PHE A 190 -20.76 -1.88 -10.98
C PHE A 190 -21.96 -0.98 -11.32
N ASP A 191 -22.38 -1.03 -12.57
CA ASP A 191 -23.57 -0.32 -13.04
C ASP A 191 -24.82 -1.21 -12.80
N GLY A 192 -25.34 -1.15 -11.58
CA GLY A 192 -26.52 -1.89 -11.13
C GLY A 192 -26.23 -2.96 -10.07
N ASP A 193 -27.32 -3.60 -9.61
CA ASP A 193 -27.26 -4.58 -8.54
C ASP A 193 -26.65 -5.90 -9.00
N LEU A 194 -25.72 -6.44 -8.21
CA LEU A 194 -25.16 -7.77 -8.41
C LEU A 194 -26.20 -8.83 -8.02
N VAL A 195 -26.30 -9.88 -8.81
CA VAL A 195 -27.28 -10.94 -8.62
C VAL A 195 -26.64 -12.34 -8.57
N ASP A 196 -27.26 -13.23 -7.77
CA ASP A 196 -26.97 -14.66 -7.79
C ASP A 196 -28.25 -15.41 -8.21
N PRO A 197 -28.42 -15.65 -9.51
CA PRO A 197 -29.63 -16.32 -10.01
C PRO A 197 -29.66 -17.78 -9.58
N SER A 198 -30.76 -18.20 -8.97
CA SER A 198 -30.99 -19.58 -8.57
C SER A 198 -31.14 -20.54 -9.76
N ASP A 199 -31.81 -20.09 -10.85
CA ASP A 199 -32.21 -20.90 -11.99
C ASP A 199 -31.62 -20.45 -13.34
N GLY A 200 -30.83 -19.38 -13.37
CA GLY A 200 -30.21 -18.82 -14.58
C GLY A 200 -28.89 -19.50 -14.97
N ASN A 201 -28.35 -19.09 -16.09
CA ASN A 201 -27.01 -19.48 -16.50
C ASN A 201 -25.97 -18.92 -15.52
N ARG A 202 -25.02 -19.77 -15.13
CA ARG A 202 -23.94 -19.44 -14.20
C ARG A 202 -22.64 -19.29 -14.97
N LEU A 203 -21.97 -18.18 -14.76
CA LEU A 203 -20.70 -17.88 -15.39
C LEU A 203 -19.56 -18.16 -14.41
N TYR A 204 -18.51 -18.80 -14.90
CA TYR A 204 -17.29 -19.10 -14.18
C TYR A 204 -16.10 -18.62 -14.98
N VAL A 205 -15.04 -18.18 -14.28
CA VAL A 205 -13.80 -17.72 -14.89
C VAL A 205 -12.60 -18.35 -14.20
N THR A 206 -11.59 -18.68 -14.99
CA THR A 206 -10.28 -19.12 -14.48
C THR A 206 -9.30 -17.97 -14.66
N LEU A 207 -8.63 -17.57 -13.58
CA LEU A 207 -7.72 -16.44 -13.53
C LEU A 207 -6.34 -16.87 -13.05
N GLY A 208 -5.29 -16.30 -13.63
CA GLY A 208 -3.93 -16.37 -13.11
C GLY A 208 -3.62 -15.13 -12.27
N LEU A 209 -3.28 -15.27 -11.01
CA LEU A 209 -3.00 -14.19 -10.10
C LEU A 209 -1.53 -14.24 -9.63
N PHE A 210 -0.85 -13.10 -9.70
CA PHE A 210 0.47 -12.91 -9.09
C PHE A 210 0.33 -12.01 -7.87
N SER A 211 0.82 -12.47 -6.73
CA SER A 211 0.78 -11.70 -5.48
C SER A 211 2.08 -11.79 -4.69
N VAL A 212 2.38 -10.72 -3.96
CA VAL A 212 3.43 -10.66 -2.94
C VAL A 212 2.79 -10.21 -1.64
N ILE A 213 2.97 -10.99 -0.59
CA ILE A 213 2.44 -10.69 0.73
C ILE A 213 3.63 -10.58 1.69
N ARG A 214 3.68 -9.50 2.47
CA ARG A 214 4.74 -9.28 3.46
C ARG A 214 4.17 -8.77 4.77
N LEU A 215 4.87 -9.12 5.86
CA LEU A 215 4.63 -8.57 7.19
C LEU A 215 5.70 -7.52 7.53
N GLU A 216 5.24 -6.35 7.92
CA GLU A 216 6.06 -5.20 8.28
C GLU A 216 5.79 -4.76 9.71
N ARG A 217 6.84 -4.32 10.43
CA ARG A 217 6.70 -3.65 11.73
C ARG A 217 7.43 -2.31 11.73
N PRO A 218 6.96 -1.33 12.52
CA PRO A 218 7.72 -0.11 12.78
C PRO A 218 9.08 -0.46 13.39
N SER A 219 10.14 0.11 12.86
CA SER A 219 11.50 -0.08 13.34
C SER A 219 12.27 1.23 13.30
N GLN A 220 13.21 1.39 14.21
CA GLN A 220 14.16 2.49 14.20
C GLN A 220 15.53 1.94 13.85
N ILE A 221 16.09 2.44 12.78
CA ILE A 221 17.40 2.02 12.30
C ILE A 221 18.37 3.18 12.29
N LEU A 222 19.62 2.89 12.61
CA LEU A 222 20.72 3.83 12.54
C LEU A 222 21.34 3.73 11.15
N VAL A 223 21.31 4.82 10.39
CA VAL A 223 21.80 4.87 9.01
C VAL A 223 22.98 5.83 8.94
N PRO A 224 24.11 5.43 8.31
CA PRO A 224 25.19 6.38 8.04
C PRO A 224 24.70 7.49 7.15
N SER A 225 24.93 8.74 7.57
CA SER A 225 24.54 9.95 6.82
C SER A 225 25.79 10.63 6.30
N TYR A 226 25.79 10.98 5.03
CA TYR A 226 26.88 11.72 4.40
C TYR A 226 26.59 13.22 4.42
N GLU A 227 25.54 13.63 3.75
CA GLU A 227 25.10 15.04 3.64
C GLU A 227 23.60 15.11 3.42
N PHE A 228 23.01 16.27 3.67
CA PHE A 228 21.65 16.56 3.29
C PHE A 228 21.59 16.78 1.77
N TYR A 229 20.71 16.04 1.10
CA TYR A 229 20.50 16.19 -0.33
C TYR A 229 19.43 17.25 -0.61
N LEU A 230 19.82 18.31 -1.26
CA LEU A 230 18.90 19.28 -1.85
C LEU A 230 18.92 19.10 -3.37
N PRO A 231 17.78 19.05 -4.05
CA PRO A 231 17.75 18.98 -5.52
C PRO A 231 18.48 20.18 -6.14
N GLU A 232 19.42 19.93 -7.03
CA GLU A 232 20.15 20.98 -7.74
C GLU A 232 19.35 21.58 -8.90
N LYS A 233 18.34 20.84 -9.37
CA LYS A 233 17.50 21.27 -10.47
C LYS A 233 16.47 22.30 -9.99
N GLU A 234 16.58 23.51 -10.45
CA GLU A 234 15.57 24.54 -10.26
C GLU A 234 14.37 24.30 -11.19
N CYS A 235 13.17 24.59 -10.67
CA CYS A 235 11.96 24.51 -11.47
C CYS A 235 11.94 25.66 -12.48
N CYS A 236 11.89 25.37 -13.79
CA CYS A 236 11.67 26.36 -14.81
C CYS A 236 10.21 26.80 -14.79
N GLY A 237 9.95 28.03 -14.40
CA GLY A 237 8.64 28.67 -14.52
C GLY A 237 8.50 29.39 -15.86
N PRO A 238 7.28 29.80 -16.28
CA PRO A 238 7.09 30.66 -17.44
C PRO A 238 7.71 32.03 -17.16
N ASP A 239 8.44 32.57 -18.16
CA ASP A 239 9.02 33.90 -18.16
C ASP A 239 7.90 34.95 -18.27
N ASP A 240 7.35 35.39 -17.13
CA ASP A 240 6.56 36.63 -17.07
C ASP A 240 7.19 37.58 -16.05
N GLU A 241 7.56 38.74 -16.53
CA GLU A 241 8.20 39.85 -15.79
C GLU A 241 7.33 40.25 -14.60
N ASP A 242 7.75 40.00 -13.34
CA ASP A 242 8.24 40.96 -12.47
C ASP A 242 8.33 40.70 -10.96
N PRO A 243 7.36 40.20 -10.18
CA PRO A 243 7.63 39.89 -8.77
C PRO A 243 8.51 38.66 -8.64
N CYS A 244 8.43 37.72 -9.58
CA CYS A 244 9.21 36.49 -9.61
C CYS A 244 10.70 36.72 -9.81
N HIS A 245 11.09 37.72 -10.57
CA HIS A 245 12.50 38.09 -10.79
C HIS A 245 13.17 38.58 -9.51
N TYR A 246 12.43 39.24 -8.62
CA TYR A 246 12.95 39.60 -7.29
C TYR A 246 13.06 38.36 -6.39
N PHE A 247 12.11 37.47 -6.44
CA PHE A 247 12.14 36.22 -5.66
C PHE A 247 13.32 35.32 -6.05
N GLN A 248 13.66 35.26 -7.34
CA GLN A 248 14.81 34.48 -7.83
C GLN A 248 16.17 34.96 -7.28
N LYS A 249 16.24 36.24 -6.86
CA LYS A 249 17.45 36.82 -6.24
C LYS A 249 17.58 36.50 -4.74
N ILE A 250 16.52 35.95 -4.13
CA ILE A 250 16.55 35.55 -2.73
C ILE A 250 17.23 34.20 -2.63
N ALA A 251 18.26 34.11 -1.79
CA ALA A 251 18.94 32.82 -1.54
C ALA A 251 17.95 31.78 -0.98
N PHE A 252 18.01 30.58 -1.51
CA PHE A 252 17.17 29.48 -1.05
C PHE A 252 17.40 29.22 0.45
N PRO A 253 16.34 29.20 1.30
CA PRO A 253 16.47 29.10 2.76
C PRO A 253 16.76 27.67 3.21
N VAL A 254 17.96 27.18 2.95
CA VAL A 254 18.39 25.80 3.24
C VAL A 254 18.15 25.43 4.71
N ASP A 255 18.38 26.34 5.63
CA ASP A 255 18.24 26.10 7.09
C ASP A 255 16.78 25.81 7.51
N GLN A 256 15.79 26.25 6.74
CA GLN A 256 14.38 25.92 7.02
C GLN A 256 14.02 24.52 6.56
N PHE A 257 14.66 24.01 5.53
CA PHE A 257 14.44 22.66 5.00
C PHE A 257 15.32 21.61 5.69
N SER A 258 16.51 22.02 6.12
CA SER A 258 17.46 21.20 6.89
C SER A 258 17.88 21.94 8.15
N PRO A 259 17.07 21.90 9.21
CA PRO A 259 17.41 22.56 10.46
C PRO A 259 18.72 21.99 11.03
N PRO A 260 19.65 22.87 11.48
CA PRO A 260 20.93 22.44 12.00
C PRO A 260 20.77 21.57 13.25
N ARG A 261 21.62 20.58 13.40
CA ARG A 261 21.63 19.74 14.61
C ARG A 261 22.21 20.53 15.77
N VAL A 262 21.77 20.20 16.98
CA VAL A 262 22.15 20.85 18.26
C VAL A 262 23.68 20.94 18.48
N ASN A 263 24.48 20.10 17.81
CA ASN A 263 25.95 20.12 17.92
C ASN A 263 26.66 21.13 16.99
N ASP A 264 25.94 21.77 16.06
CA ASP A 264 26.47 22.82 15.18
C ASP A 264 26.20 24.24 15.76
N SER A 265 26.09 24.37 17.06
CA SER A 265 25.63 25.53 17.80
C SER A 265 26.52 26.78 17.71
N ASN A 266 27.39 26.90 16.71
CA ASN A 266 28.18 28.12 16.49
C ASN A 266 27.70 28.97 15.30
N ARG A 267 26.52 28.72 14.71
CA ARG A 267 25.97 29.53 13.61
C ARG A 267 24.48 29.83 13.71
N CYS A 268 24.00 30.23 14.88
CA CYS A 268 22.75 30.99 14.93
C CYS A 268 23.04 32.49 14.81
N SER A 269 23.19 32.98 13.59
CA SER A 269 23.39 34.40 13.33
C SER A 269 22.11 35.18 13.05
N SER A 270 20.94 34.72 13.52
CA SER A 270 19.68 35.46 13.34
C SER A 270 18.81 35.63 14.59
N CYS A 271 19.30 35.29 15.78
CA CYS A 271 18.68 35.82 17.00
C CYS A 271 19.39 37.10 17.36
N GLY A 272 18.76 38.24 17.10
CA GLY A 272 19.21 39.56 17.49
C GLY A 272 19.25 39.69 19.03
N CYS A 273 20.30 39.22 19.63
CA CYS A 273 20.71 39.61 20.99
C CYS A 273 22.00 40.36 20.88
N GLY A 274 21.93 41.62 21.34
CA GLY A 274 23.00 42.59 21.28
C GLY A 274 24.33 42.08 21.79
N SER A 275 25.35 42.55 21.15
CA SER A 275 26.76 42.48 21.50
C SER A 275 27.03 42.92 22.92
N ASP A 276 27.44 41.98 23.79
CA ASP A 276 28.40 42.29 24.84
C ASP A 276 29.21 41.02 25.23
N PRO A 277 30.54 41.08 25.04
CA PRO A 277 31.41 39.98 25.38
C PRO A 277 31.91 40.13 26.82
N SER A 278 31.30 39.46 27.77
CA SER A 278 31.89 39.25 29.10
C SER A 278 32.20 37.78 29.35
N PRO A 279 33.43 37.44 29.74
CA PRO A 279 33.85 36.05 29.89
C PRO A 279 33.29 35.47 31.19
N CYS A 280 32.54 34.42 31.10
CA CYS A 280 32.19 33.60 32.28
C CYS A 280 33.43 32.85 32.76
N LYS A 281 33.99 33.31 33.88
CA LYS A 281 34.98 32.59 34.67
C LYS A 281 34.35 31.34 35.29
N GLY A 282 35.07 30.25 35.16
CA GLY A 282 34.74 28.98 35.74
C GLY A 282 34.56 29.00 37.26
N ARG A 283 33.69 28.14 37.69
CA ARG A 283 33.63 27.71 39.10
C ARG A 283 33.60 26.17 39.10
N GLU A 284 34.77 25.62 39.34
CA GLU A 284 34.93 24.27 39.84
C GLU A 284 34.48 24.27 41.28
N GLU A 285 33.54 23.42 41.64
CA GLU A 285 33.39 22.92 43.02
C GLU A 285 32.69 21.56 43.01
N HIS A 286 33.44 20.52 43.23
CA HIS A 286 33.32 19.46 44.19
C HIS A 286 31.91 18.87 44.44
N CYS A 287 31.74 17.62 44.02
CA CYS A 287 30.90 16.66 44.72
C CYS A 287 31.74 15.44 45.14
N ARG A 288 31.78 15.27 46.43
CA ARG A 288 32.09 14.01 47.12
C ARG A 288 30.89 13.08 47.04
#